data_08667245690128f8f967b21ee15362ca
#
_entry.id   08667245690128f8f967b21ee15362ca
#
_cell.length_a   1.000
_cell.length_b   1.000
_cell.length_c   1.000
_cell.angle_alpha   90.00
_cell.angle_beta   90.00
_cell.angle_gamma   90.00
#
_symmetry.space_group_name_H-M   'P 1'
#
loop_
_entity.id
_entity.type
_entity.pdbx_description
1 polymer ?
#
loop_
_entity_poly.entity_id
_entity_poly.type
_entity_poly.pdbx_seq_one_letter_code
_entity_poly.pdbx_strand_id
1 'polypeptide(L)'
;SAGGGGGAREMRVTEMDMAAGASFAFFGGGGGGMDAVAGAFTDLESGNYVELRTLLGRTFRITDARPSFGWKLTGESAKFLGYPVFQAIAKQDSTSIEAWFTPDIPVSAGPAQYGGLPGLILTLAIDSNRVVYTATAVDLKTPVEKISTPSDGSKVTRAEYDKLLAEKQAEMMKGRRGRGN
;
A
#
# COMPACT_ATOMS: atom_id res chain seq x y z
N SER A 1 -24.88 -18.30 -1.24
CA SER A 1 -23.91 -17.91 -0.23
C SER A 1 -22.51 -18.00 -0.82
N ALA A 2 -22.06 -16.96 -1.49
CA ALA A 2 -20.69 -16.85 -1.99
C ALA A 2 -19.89 -16.05 -0.98
N GLY A 3 -19.15 -16.76 -0.09
CA GLY A 3 -18.17 -16.19 0.78
C GLY A 3 -16.97 -15.73 -0.03
N GLY A 4 -16.93 -14.45 -0.41
CA GLY A 4 -15.74 -13.82 -0.90
C GLY A 4 -14.78 -13.63 0.27
N GLY A 5 -13.80 -14.51 0.41
CA GLY A 5 -12.74 -14.36 1.39
C GLY A 5 -11.90 -13.13 1.08
N GLY A 6 -12.18 -12.03 1.77
CA GLY A 6 -11.28 -10.89 1.82
C GLY A 6 -9.98 -11.35 2.46
N GLY A 7 -8.91 -11.44 1.68
CA GLY A 7 -7.60 -11.81 2.18
C GLY A 7 -7.04 -10.69 3.04
N ALA A 8 -7.00 -10.86 4.35
CA ALA A 8 -6.21 -10.00 5.23
C ALA A 8 -4.74 -10.10 4.81
N ARG A 9 -4.13 -8.97 4.54
CA ARG A 9 -2.70 -8.91 4.23
C ARG A 9 -1.96 -8.37 5.44
N GLU A 10 -1.05 -9.16 5.96
CA GLU A 10 -0.18 -8.73 7.04
C GLU A 10 0.84 -7.71 6.53
N MET A 11 0.94 -6.59 7.23
CA MET A 11 1.96 -5.58 7.02
C MET A 11 2.95 -5.63 8.19
N ARG A 12 4.23 -5.87 7.88
CA ARG A 12 5.30 -5.60 8.83
C ARG A 12 5.89 -4.23 8.52
N VAL A 13 5.83 -3.33 9.47
CA VAL A 13 6.61 -2.10 9.40
C VAL A 13 8.01 -2.46 9.86
N THR A 14 8.85 -2.88 8.92
CA THR A 14 10.18 -3.41 9.23
C THR A 14 11.29 -2.40 9.06
N GLU A 15 11.09 -1.31 8.33
CA GLU A 15 12.16 -0.36 8.08
C GLU A 15 11.65 1.08 8.04
N MET A 16 12.01 1.85 9.05
CA MET A 16 11.85 3.30 9.10
C MET A 16 13.20 3.93 9.44
N ASP A 17 13.74 4.71 8.51
CA ASP A 17 14.88 5.58 8.79
C ASP A 17 14.35 6.95 9.24
N MET A 18 14.50 7.25 10.53
CA MET A 18 14.06 8.50 11.14
C MET A 18 15.17 9.54 11.24
N ALA A 19 16.39 9.24 10.79
CA ALA A 19 17.53 10.13 10.84
C ALA A 19 17.81 10.72 9.45
N ALA A 20 17.65 12.02 9.30
CA ALA A 20 18.05 12.83 8.14
C ALA A 20 17.50 12.33 6.79
N GLY A 21 16.33 12.78 6.42
CA GLY A 21 15.64 12.40 5.18
C GLY A 21 14.88 11.09 5.38
N ALA A 22 13.83 11.14 6.19
CA ALA A 22 13.06 9.94 6.53
C ALA A 22 12.52 9.27 5.29
N SER A 23 12.83 7.99 5.13
CA SER A 23 12.30 7.14 4.07
C SER A 23 11.44 6.06 4.68
N PHE A 24 10.39 5.67 4.00
CA PHE A 24 9.53 4.58 4.39
C PHE A 24 9.49 3.53 3.28
N ALA A 25 9.80 2.30 3.63
CA ALA A 25 9.68 1.17 2.72
C ALA A 25 8.59 0.21 3.20
N PHE A 26 7.75 -0.21 2.28
CA PHE A 26 6.76 -1.24 2.44
C PHE A 26 7.10 -2.42 1.53
N PHE A 27 7.22 -3.61 2.11
CA PHE A 27 7.40 -4.84 1.35
C PHE A 27 6.09 -5.63 1.42
N GLY A 28 5.39 -5.74 0.28
CA GLY A 28 4.14 -6.47 0.18
C GLY A 28 4.40 -7.97 0.27
N GLY A 29 3.71 -8.64 1.19
CA GLY A 29 3.59 -10.09 1.17
C GLY A 29 2.82 -10.52 -0.09
N GLY A 30 3.41 -11.40 -0.90
CA GLY A 30 2.87 -11.83 -2.18
C GLY A 30 1.44 -12.34 -2.08
N GLY A 31 0.49 -11.58 -2.52
CA GLY A 31 -0.82 -12.08 -2.89
C GLY A 31 -0.68 -12.80 -4.24
N GLY A 32 -1.00 -14.10 -4.28
CA GLY A 32 -0.91 -14.92 -5.49
C GLY A 32 -1.93 -14.52 -6.57
N GLY A 33 -1.98 -13.25 -6.92
CA GLY A 33 -2.81 -12.70 -8.00
C GLY A 33 -1.98 -12.36 -9.22
N MET A 34 -2.65 -12.07 -10.32
CA MET A 34 -2.02 -11.62 -11.56
C MET A 34 -1.23 -10.32 -11.36
N ASP A 35 -1.68 -9.47 -10.45
CA ASP A 35 -1.12 -8.18 -10.09
C ASP A 35 -0.93 -8.10 -8.56
N ALA A 36 0.29 -7.84 -8.12
CA ALA A 36 0.62 -7.75 -6.71
C ALA A 36 1.62 -6.60 -6.44
N VAL A 37 1.40 -5.89 -5.33
CA VAL A 37 2.39 -4.94 -4.81
C VAL A 37 3.53 -5.75 -4.20
N ALA A 38 4.71 -5.68 -4.80
CA ALA A 38 5.93 -6.31 -4.27
C ALA A 38 6.61 -5.42 -3.25
N GLY A 39 6.51 -4.11 -3.39
CA GLY A 39 7.05 -3.15 -2.45
C GLY A 39 6.69 -1.71 -2.81
N ALA A 40 6.86 -0.82 -1.85
CA ALA A 40 6.71 0.61 -2.06
C ALA A 40 7.77 1.36 -1.24
N PHE A 41 8.31 2.41 -1.78
CA PHE A 41 9.28 3.28 -1.15
C PHE A 41 8.76 4.71 -1.19
N THR A 42 8.81 5.41 -0.09
CA THR A 42 8.45 6.82 0.00
C THR A 42 9.60 7.58 0.66
N ASP A 43 10.13 8.56 -0.03
CA ASP A 43 10.98 9.59 0.56
C ASP A 43 10.05 10.65 1.18
N LEU A 44 10.05 10.73 2.49
CA LEU A 44 9.15 11.60 3.23
C LEU A 44 9.55 13.07 3.17
N GLU A 45 10.81 13.35 2.83
CA GLU A 45 11.31 14.71 2.68
C GLU A 45 10.95 15.29 1.29
N SER A 46 11.25 14.55 0.23
CA SER A 46 10.97 15.00 -1.14
C SER A 46 9.55 14.67 -1.62
N GLY A 47 8.86 13.74 -0.96
CA GLY A 47 7.58 13.21 -1.40
C GLY A 47 7.67 12.25 -2.59
N ASN A 48 8.88 11.86 -2.98
CA ASN A 48 9.08 10.90 -4.07
C ASN A 48 8.55 9.52 -3.67
N TYR A 49 7.80 8.93 -4.57
CA TYR A 49 7.19 7.61 -4.38
C TYR A 49 7.60 6.65 -5.49
N VAL A 50 8.02 5.47 -5.09
CA VAL A 50 8.35 4.38 -6.01
C VAL A 50 7.61 3.13 -5.57
N GLU A 51 6.88 2.50 -6.47
CA GLU A 51 6.17 1.26 -6.23
C GLU A 51 6.69 0.16 -7.14
N LEU A 52 6.97 -0.99 -6.55
CA LEU A 52 7.28 -2.22 -7.28
C LEU A 52 6.01 -3.07 -7.37
N ARG A 53 5.62 -3.43 -8.57
CA ARG A 53 4.51 -4.34 -8.83
C ARG A 53 4.97 -5.52 -9.66
N THR A 54 4.41 -6.68 -9.36
CA THR A 54 4.59 -7.88 -10.15
C THR A 54 3.32 -8.15 -10.93
N LEU A 55 3.42 -8.17 -12.25
CA LEU A 55 2.34 -8.53 -13.18
C LEU A 55 2.77 -9.73 -14.00
N LEU A 56 2.07 -10.85 -13.84
CA LEU A 56 2.35 -12.11 -14.54
C LEU A 56 3.84 -12.52 -14.45
N GLY A 57 4.44 -12.38 -13.27
CA GLY A 57 5.84 -12.75 -13.01
C GLY A 57 6.89 -11.72 -13.49
N ARG A 58 6.47 -10.59 -14.06
CA ARG A 58 7.36 -9.48 -14.43
C ARG A 58 7.27 -8.36 -13.41
N THR A 59 8.40 -7.82 -13.02
CA THR A 59 8.47 -6.67 -12.10
C THR A 59 8.47 -5.35 -12.87
N PHE A 60 7.61 -4.46 -12.44
CA PHE A 60 7.50 -3.08 -12.92
C PHE A 60 7.80 -2.11 -11.77
N ARG A 61 8.48 -1.04 -12.09
CA ARG A 61 8.80 0.06 -11.20
C ARG A 61 8.02 1.30 -11.61
N ILE A 62 7.05 1.66 -10.80
CA ILE A 62 6.21 2.83 -11.01
C ILE A 62 6.81 4.00 -10.23
N THR A 63 7.15 5.07 -10.92
CA THR A 63 7.75 6.27 -10.34
C THR A 63 6.83 7.45 -10.62
N ASP A 64 5.96 7.75 -9.67
CA ASP A 64 5.01 8.86 -9.76
C ASP A 64 4.98 9.64 -8.44
N ALA A 65 4.29 10.76 -8.46
CA ALA A 65 3.94 11.43 -7.22
C ALA A 65 3.01 10.53 -6.38
N ARG A 66 3.23 10.52 -5.06
CA ARG A 66 2.37 9.80 -4.15
C ARG A 66 0.93 10.29 -4.29
N PRO A 67 -0.06 9.41 -4.41
CA PRO A 67 -1.45 9.81 -4.48
C PRO A 67 -1.88 10.58 -3.23
N SER A 68 -2.70 11.61 -3.42
CA SER A 68 -3.33 12.34 -2.34
C SER A 68 -4.73 11.80 -2.09
N PHE A 69 -5.06 11.59 -0.81
CA PHE A 69 -6.37 11.13 -0.37
C PHE A 69 -7.06 12.25 0.40
N GLY A 70 -8.32 12.51 0.11
CA GLY A 70 -9.14 13.46 0.86
C GLY A 70 -9.58 12.88 2.21
N TRP A 71 -8.64 12.65 3.12
CA TRP A 71 -8.94 12.07 4.43
C TRP A 71 -9.89 12.93 5.26
N LYS A 72 -10.85 12.28 5.90
CA LYS A 72 -11.75 12.85 6.88
C LYS A 72 -11.64 12.07 8.19
N LEU A 73 -11.33 12.76 9.27
CA LEU A 73 -11.33 12.18 10.60
C LEU A 73 -12.77 11.93 11.06
N THR A 74 -13.06 10.75 11.58
CA THR A 74 -14.40 10.39 12.03
C THR A 74 -14.67 10.77 13.49
N GLY A 75 -13.60 11.01 14.27
CA GLY A 75 -13.66 11.19 15.71
C GLY A 75 -13.57 9.88 16.50
N GLU A 76 -13.59 8.73 15.81
CA GLU A 76 -13.40 7.44 16.48
C GLU A 76 -11.93 7.25 16.87
N SER A 77 -11.73 6.65 18.03
CA SER A 77 -10.40 6.33 18.56
C SER A 77 -10.40 4.96 19.22
N ALA A 78 -9.24 4.33 19.21
CA ALA A 78 -9.01 3.03 19.83
C ALA A 78 -7.56 2.91 20.30
N LYS A 79 -7.19 1.75 20.82
CA LYS A 79 -5.81 1.41 21.15
C LYS A 79 -5.41 0.18 20.37
N PHE A 80 -4.27 0.27 19.68
CA PHE A 80 -3.76 -0.83 18.85
C PHE A 80 -2.24 -0.91 18.95
N LEU A 81 -1.70 -2.10 19.19
CA LEU A 81 -0.26 -2.34 19.41
C LEU A 81 0.37 -1.42 20.48
N GLY A 82 -0.42 -1.03 21.50
CA GLY A 82 0.02 -0.11 22.55
C GLY A 82 -0.05 1.38 22.19
N TYR A 83 -0.45 1.73 20.97
CA TYR A 83 -0.59 3.12 20.50
C TYR A 83 -2.04 3.57 20.49
N PRO A 84 -2.32 4.84 20.84
CA PRO A 84 -3.60 5.43 20.55
C PRO A 84 -3.75 5.57 19.04
N VAL A 85 -4.84 5.11 18.46
CA VAL A 85 -5.12 5.21 17.03
C VAL A 85 -6.42 5.95 16.79
N PHE A 86 -6.46 6.68 15.68
CA PHE A 86 -7.60 7.49 15.26
C PHE A 86 -8.05 7.06 13.88
N GLN A 87 -9.35 7.06 13.68
CA GLN A 87 -9.94 6.66 12.41
C GLN A 87 -10.01 7.83 11.43
N ALA A 88 -9.60 7.56 10.21
CA ALA A 88 -9.81 8.43 9.07
C ALA A 88 -10.43 7.63 7.91
N ILE A 89 -11.32 8.26 7.17
CA ILE A 89 -11.94 7.68 6.00
C ILE A 89 -11.63 8.52 4.76
N ALA A 90 -11.50 7.87 3.63
CA ALA A 90 -11.39 8.52 2.33
C ALA A 90 -12.21 7.76 1.29
N LYS A 91 -12.46 8.41 0.18
CA LYS A 91 -13.10 7.78 -0.98
C LYS A 91 -12.32 8.15 -2.22
N GLN A 92 -11.95 7.14 -2.98
CA GLN A 92 -11.31 7.32 -4.28
C GLN A 92 -12.18 6.62 -5.33
N ASP A 93 -12.78 7.41 -6.21
CA ASP A 93 -13.83 6.96 -7.14
C ASP A 93 -14.97 6.27 -6.39
N SER A 94 -15.21 5.00 -6.66
CA SER A 94 -16.21 4.18 -5.94
C SER A 94 -15.65 3.40 -4.75
N THR A 95 -14.34 3.47 -4.53
CA THR A 95 -13.64 2.69 -3.50
C THR A 95 -13.63 3.44 -2.17
N SER A 96 -14.15 2.81 -1.12
CA SER A 96 -14.05 3.30 0.25
C SER A 96 -12.72 2.86 0.90
N ILE A 97 -12.11 3.76 1.65
CA ILE A 97 -10.85 3.52 2.35
C ILE A 97 -11.03 3.93 3.80
N GLU A 98 -10.69 3.05 4.71
CA GLU A 98 -10.68 3.31 6.15
C GLU A 98 -9.28 3.07 6.68
N ALA A 99 -8.74 4.05 7.41
CA ALA A 99 -7.41 3.97 8.00
C ALA A 99 -7.48 4.24 9.51
N TRP A 100 -6.66 3.51 10.26
CA TRP A 100 -6.38 3.79 11.66
C TRP A 100 -4.90 4.15 11.79
N PHE A 101 -4.62 5.36 12.22
CA PHE A 101 -3.28 5.91 12.32
C PHE A 101 -2.94 6.37 13.72
N THR A 102 -1.66 6.40 14.07
CA THR A 102 -1.20 6.93 15.34
C THR A 102 -0.33 8.16 15.15
N PRO A 103 -0.67 9.29 15.81
CA PRO A 103 0.18 10.48 15.83
C PRO A 103 1.43 10.32 16.72
N ASP A 104 1.48 9.30 17.58
CA ASP A 104 2.65 8.99 18.40
C ASP A 104 3.88 8.56 17.56
N ILE A 105 3.62 8.13 16.32
CA ILE A 105 4.64 7.93 15.31
C ILE A 105 4.39 8.96 14.21
N PRO A 106 5.03 10.16 14.28
CA PRO A 106 4.68 11.31 13.47
C PRO A 106 5.26 11.21 12.04
N VAL A 107 5.00 10.12 11.38
CA VAL A 107 5.43 9.82 10.02
C VAL A 107 4.21 9.65 9.14
N SER A 108 4.08 10.50 8.11
CA SER A 108 2.96 10.46 7.17
C SER A 108 3.13 9.31 6.18
N ALA A 109 3.05 8.09 6.66
CA ALA A 109 3.27 6.87 5.89
C ALA A 109 2.21 5.80 6.19
N GLY A 110 2.17 4.79 5.34
CA GLY A 110 1.28 3.65 5.46
C GLY A 110 1.56 2.58 4.41
N PRO A 111 0.73 1.53 4.36
CA PRO A 111 0.92 0.45 3.41
C PRO A 111 0.74 0.93 1.97
N ALA A 112 1.56 0.40 1.07
CA ALA A 112 1.57 0.72 -0.36
C ALA A 112 1.59 2.24 -0.63
N GLN A 113 0.66 2.74 -1.40
CA GLN A 113 0.54 4.17 -1.76
C GLN A 113 -0.16 5.02 -0.69
N TYR A 114 -0.74 4.39 0.33
CA TYR A 114 -1.58 5.07 1.30
C TYR A 114 -0.76 5.81 2.35
N GLY A 115 -1.16 7.03 2.64
CA GLY A 115 -0.55 7.91 3.61
C GLY A 115 -1.14 9.32 3.52
N GLY A 116 -0.45 10.33 4.05
CA GLY A 116 -0.95 11.71 4.08
C GLY A 116 -1.75 12.05 5.33
N LEU A 117 -1.81 11.14 6.31
CA LEU A 117 -2.32 11.39 7.65
C LEU A 117 -1.19 11.90 8.56
N PRO A 118 -1.50 12.62 9.65
CA PRO A 118 -0.49 13.14 10.59
C PRO A 118 0.00 12.04 11.54
N GLY A 119 0.43 10.91 11.01
CA GLY A 119 0.91 9.75 11.74
C GLY A 119 0.94 8.49 10.88
N LEU A 120 1.57 7.45 11.43
CA LEU A 120 1.71 6.16 10.75
C LEU A 120 0.38 5.41 10.74
N ILE A 121 -0.04 4.95 9.57
CA ILE A 121 -1.20 4.08 9.41
C ILE A 121 -0.83 2.67 9.87
N LEU A 122 -1.52 2.17 10.90
CA LEU A 122 -1.32 0.84 11.45
C LEU A 122 -2.33 -0.19 10.91
N THR A 123 -3.50 0.26 10.51
CA THR A 123 -4.52 -0.58 9.88
C THR A 123 -5.17 0.18 8.74
N LEU A 124 -5.37 -0.49 7.62
CA LEU A 124 -6.01 0.07 6.44
C LEU A 124 -6.96 -0.98 5.84
N ALA A 125 -8.21 -0.59 5.67
CA ALA A 125 -9.23 -1.40 5.01
C ALA A 125 -9.69 -0.71 3.72
N ILE A 126 -9.79 -1.46 2.66
CA ILE A 126 -10.14 -0.98 1.33
C ILE A 126 -11.35 -1.76 0.83
N ASP A 127 -12.29 -1.04 0.24
CA ASP A 127 -13.48 -1.59 -0.40
C ASP A 127 -14.27 -2.51 0.54
N SER A 128 -14.71 -1.95 1.67
CA SER A 128 -15.48 -2.66 2.70
C SER A 128 -14.81 -3.96 3.17
N ASN A 129 -13.52 -3.88 3.50
CA ASN A 129 -12.69 -5.00 3.97
C ASN A 129 -12.33 -6.05 2.90
N ARG A 130 -12.47 -5.74 1.62
CA ARG A 130 -11.98 -6.65 0.56
C ARG A 130 -10.46 -6.82 0.65
N VAL A 131 -9.73 -5.76 0.97
CA VAL A 131 -8.29 -5.79 1.25
C VAL A 131 -8.07 -5.12 2.59
N VAL A 132 -7.39 -5.80 3.50
CA VAL A 132 -7.03 -5.27 4.81
C VAL A 132 -5.53 -5.43 5.02
N TYR A 133 -4.88 -4.31 5.37
CA TYR A 133 -3.51 -4.29 5.87
C TYR A 133 -3.57 -4.05 7.37
N THR A 134 -2.88 -4.88 8.13
CA THR A 134 -2.80 -4.75 9.58
C THR A 134 -1.36 -4.87 10.02
N ALA A 135 -0.86 -3.88 10.76
CA ALA A 135 0.44 -3.96 11.39
C ALA A 135 0.43 -5.06 12.46
N THR A 136 1.41 -5.93 12.45
CA THR A 136 1.55 -7.00 13.46
C THR A 136 2.53 -6.61 14.56
N ALA A 137 3.46 -5.71 14.26
CA ALA A 137 4.43 -5.16 15.21
C ALA A 137 4.97 -3.84 14.70
N VAL A 138 5.43 -3.01 15.64
CA VAL A 138 6.17 -1.78 15.35
C VAL A 138 7.46 -1.83 16.16
N ASP A 139 8.60 -1.75 15.49
CA ASP A 139 9.91 -1.66 16.14
C ASP A 139 10.56 -0.32 15.80
N LEU A 140 10.70 0.54 16.80
CA LEU A 140 11.34 1.85 16.68
C LEU A 140 12.75 1.88 17.32
N LYS A 141 13.22 0.75 17.84
CA LYS A 141 14.46 0.66 18.59
C LYS A 141 15.61 0.04 17.80
N THR A 142 15.29 -0.89 16.90
CA THR A 142 16.31 -1.54 16.07
C THR A 142 16.84 -0.55 15.05
N PRO A 143 18.18 -0.28 15.01
CA PRO A 143 18.77 0.56 14.00
C PRO A 143 18.51 -0.03 12.60
N VAL A 144 18.11 0.82 11.68
CA VAL A 144 17.85 0.42 10.30
C VAL A 144 18.96 0.98 9.41
N GLU A 145 19.46 0.15 8.50
CA GLU A 145 20.34 0.63 7.44
C GLU A 145 19.59 1.58 6.51
N LYS A 146 20.32 2.48 5.85
CA LYS A 146 19.73 3.43 4.90
C LYS A 146 18.89 2.69 3.86
N ILE A 147 17.59 2.99 3.81
CA ILE A 147 16.68 2.46 2.82
C ILE A 147 17.01 3.09 1.47
N SER A 148 17.33 2.27 0.49
CA SER A 148 17.64 2.71 -0.86
C SER A 148 16.39 2.72 -1.73
N THR A 149 16.27 3.71 -2.60
CA THR A 149 15.22 3.73 -3.63
C THR A 149 15.33 2.49 -4.51
N PRO A 150 14.27 1.71 -4.69
CA PRO A 150 14.29 0.54 -5.54
C PRO A 150 14.71 0.88 -6.98
N SER A 151 15.60 0.09 -7.54
CA SER A 151 16.09 0.23 -8.93
C SER A 151 15.62 -0.90 -9.84
N ASP A 152 15.06 -1.96 -9.28
CA ASP A 152 14.62 -3.14 -10.02
C ASP A 152 13.37 -2.89 -10.85
N GLY A 153 13.16 -3.76 -11.83
CA GLY A 153 11.97 -3.76 -12.68
C GLY A 153 11.99 -2.71 -13.81
N SER A 154 11.08 -2.90 -14.75
CA SER A 154 10.90 -1.98 -15.88
C SER A 154 10.23 -0.69 -15.40
N LYS A 155 10.87 0.45 -15.67
CA LYS A 155 10.32 1.76 -15.31
C LYS A 155 9.11 2.09 -16.16
N VAL A 156 8.01 2.40 -15.53
CA VAL A 156 6.74 2.83 -16.15
C VAL A 156 6.07 3.91 -15.32
N THR A 157 5.21 4.68 -15.94
CA THR A 157 4.27 5.56 -15.23
C THR A 157 3.07 4.76 -14.70
N ARG A 158 2.30 5.33 -13.79
CA ARG A 158 1.06 4.72 -13.32
C ARG A 158 0.09 4.46 -14.48
N ALA A 159 -0.09 5.45 -15.35
CA ALA A 159 -0.99 5.33 -16.50
C ALA A 159 -0.57 4.21 -17.46
N GLU A 160 0.73 4.07 -17.74
CA GLU A 160 1.25 2.98 -18.57
C GLU A 160 1.03 1.61 -17.93
N TYR A 161 1.24 1.52 -16.62
CA TYR A 161 1.01 0.28 -15.88
C TYR A 161 -0.47 -0.12 -15.87
N ASP A 162 -1.37 0.83 -15.60
CA ASP A 162 -2.81 0.59 -15.56
C ASP A 162 -3.33 0.15 -16.93
N LYS A 163 -2.82 0.74 -18.02
CA LYS A 163 -3.13 0.31 -19.39
C LYS A 163 -2.68 -1.13 -19.64
N LEU A 164 -1.45 -1.46 -19.27
CA LEU A 164 -0.90 -2.81 -19.43
C LEU A 164 -1.70 -3.84 -18.62
N LEU A 165 -2.09 -3.50 -17.40
CA LEU A 165 -2.93 -4.33 -16.55
C LEU A 165 -4.29 -4.60 -17.19
N ALA A 166 -4.95 -3.55 -17.70
CA ALA A 166 -6.25 -3.67 -18.37
C ALA A 166 -6.17 -4.54 -19.62
N GLU A 167 -5.12 -4.39 -20.44
CA GLU A 167 -4.88 -5.20 -21.63
C GLU A 167 -4.73 -6.69 -21.26
N LYS A 168 -3.94 -7.00 -20.23
CA LYS A 168 -3.74 -8.38 -19.77
C LYS A 168 -5.00 -9.01 -19.18
N GLN A 169 -5.78 -8.24 -18.46
CA GLN A 169 -7.08 -8.70 -17.94
C GLN A 169 -8.04 -9.02 -19.10
N ALA A 170 -8.12 -8.16 -20.12
CA ALA A 170 -8.97 -8.38 -21.30
C ALA A 170 -8.53 -9.62 -22.10
N GLU A 171 -7.23 -9.85 -22.29
CA GLU A 171 -6.68 -11.03 -22.94
C GLU A 171 -7.09 -12.31 -22.20
N MET A 172 -6.98 -12.33 -20.88
CA MET A 172 -7.36 -13.48 -20.06
C MET A 172 -8.85 -13.77 -20.12
N MET A 173 -9.69 -12.73 -20.14
CA MET A 173 -11.14 -12.91 -20.28
C MET A 173 -11.53 -13.48 -21.64
N LYS A 174 -10.89 -13.04 -22.72
CA LYS A 174 -11.09 -13.60 -24.07
C LYS A 174 -10.68 -15.06 -24.13
N GLY A 175 -9.53 -15.42 -23.54
CA GLY A 175 -9.06 -16.81 -23.49
C GLY A 175 -9.97 -17.75 -22.71
N ARG A 176 -10.66 -17.27 -21.69
CA ARG A 176 -11.68 -18.06 -20.94
C ARG A 176 -12.96 -18.31 -21.75
N ARG A 177 -13.40 -17.32 -22.54
CA ARG A 177 -14.59 -17.48 -23.42
C ARG A 177 -14.35 -18.43 -24.58
N GLY A 178 -13.12 -18.52 -25.10
CA GLY A 178 -12.76 -19.42 -26.20
C GLY A 178 -12.58 -20.89 -25.83
N ARG A 179 -12.52 -21.24 -24.53
CA ARG A 179 -12.39 -22.64 -24.05
C ARG A 179 -13.73 -23.28 -23.62
N GLY A 180 -14.81 -22.55 -23.73
CA GLY A 180 -16.15 -23.01 -23.32
C GLY A 180 -17.06 -23.48 -24.44
N ASN A 181 -16.50 -23.85 -25.62
CA ASN A 181 -17.29 -24.35 -26.73
C ASN A 181 -16.83 -25.75 -27.16
#